data_1c29c1c1e77719092fece7d41a445fd5
#
_entry.id   1c29c1c1e77719092fece7d41a445fd5
#
_cell.length_a   1.000
_cell.length_b   1.000
_cell.length_c   1.000
_cell.angle_alpha   90.00
_cell.angle_beta   90.00
_cell.angle_gamma   90.00
#
_symmetry.space_group_name_H-M   'P 1'
#
loop_
_entity.id
_entity.type
_entity.pdbx_description
1 polymer ?
#
loop_
_entity_poly.entity_id
_entity_poly.type
_entity_poly.pdbx_seq_one_letter_code
_entity_poly.pdbx_strand_id
1 'polypeptide(L)'
;MDLLYVIHIFLVGRDSFVERIAFFYGILTIYSLYRFGLTKDDKMERIAFIDLGSNSVRFVIYEISDTGSYRLIYQEKNSIRLSENMWGNHKLTEPAMNRALVSLQSYVHMAKALEVNSIKAVATAAVRLAKNGDDFVETVKRETGLDLECISGEEEARLGFLGVINTIGLKDFVIFDLGGASTEITLVRNRQIEQSVSLPIGALTLTGTYQ
;
A
#
# COMPACT_ATOMS: atom_id res chain seq x y z
N MET A 1 -21.19 -27.95 9.79
CA MET A 1 -21.61 -26.66 9.24
C MET A 1 -20.58 -25.66 9.73
N ASP A 2 -19.53 -25.49 8.94
CA ASP A 2 -18.39 -24.64 9.34
C ASP A 2 -18.80 -23.19 9.29
N LEU A 3 -18.73 -22.52 10.43
CA LEU A 3 -19.08 -21.11 10.55
C LEU A 3 -18.00 -20.26 9.84
N LEU A 4 -18.30 -19.74 8.68
CA LEU A 4 -17.43 -18.80 7.97
C LEU A 4 -17.52 -17.43 8.67
N TYR A 5 -16.42 -16.98 9.26
CA TYR A 5 -16.36 -15.64 9.84
C TYR A 5 -16.06 -14.61 8.76
N VAL A 6 -16.94 -13.63 8.62
CA VAL A 6 -16.72 -12.46 7.75
C VAL A 6 -16.11 -11.36 8.60
N ILE A 7 -14.86 -11.03 8.32
CA ILE A 7 -14.19 -9.91 8.97
C ILE A 7 -14.36 -8.71 8.03
N HIS A 8 -15.21 -7.76 8.43
CA HIS A 8 -15.33 -6.49 7.74
C HIS A 8 -14.19 -5.59 8.21
N ILE A 9 -13.13 -5.50 7.41
CA ILE A 9 -12.11 -4.47 7.61
C ILE A 9 -12.60 -3.24 6.84
N PHE A 10 -13.48 -2.45 7.47
CA PHE A 10 -13.86 -1.15 6.94
C PHE A 10 -12.68 -0.18 7.13
N LEU A 11 -11.83 -0.06 6.13
CA LEU A 11 -10.83 0.99 6.05
C LEU A 11 -11.47 2.31 5.60
N VAL A 12 -12.58 2.69 6.24
CA VAL A 12 -13.21 3.99 6.00
C VAL A 12 -12.44 5.06 6.78
N GLY A 13 -11.80 5.91 6.03
CA GLY A 13 -10.99 7.05 6.43
C GLY A 13 -11.22 7.61 7.82
N ARG A 14 -10.22 7.56 8.62
CA ARG A 14 -9.71 8.25 9.79
C ARG A 14 -9.21 7.27 10.85
N ASP A 15 -7.86 7.20 10.99
CA ASP A 15 -7.13 6.71 12.17
C ASP A 15 -7.59 5.39 12.82
N SER A 16 -7.95 4.36 12.04
CA SER A 16 -8.26 3.08 12.65
C SER A 16 -6.98 2.28 12.96
N PHE A 17 -6.96 1.68 14.14
CA PHE A 17 -5.92 0.75 14.60
C PHE A 17 -5.66 -0.39 13.57
N VAL A 18 -6.68 -0.80 12.84
CA VAL A 18 -6.62 -1.86 11.81
C VAL A 18 -5.89 -1.40 10.55
N GLU A 19 -6.06 -0.14 10.08
CA GLU A 19 -5.25 0.43 8.98
C GLU A 19 -3.75 0.41 9.30
N ARG A 20 -3.42 0.72 10.55
CA ARG A 20 -2.04 0.68 11.04
C ARG A 20 -1.49 -0.74 11.02
N ILE A 21 -2.32 -1.74 11.36
CA ILE A 21 -1.95 -3.16 11.42
C ILE A 21 -1.79 -3.74 10.00
N ALA A 22 -2.73 -3.57 9.09
CA ALA A 22 -2.65 -4.11 7.73
C ALA A 22 -1.45 -3.54 6.95
N PHE A 23 -1.23 -2.23 7.04
CA PHE A 23 -0.06 -1.58 6.47
C PHE A 23 1.25 -2.06 7.12
N PHE A 24 1.26 -2.20 8.44
CA PHE A 24 2.40 -2.67 9.22
C PHE A 24 2.85 -4.09 8.86
N TYR A 25 1.90 -5.02 8.67
CA TYR A 25 2.22 -6.42 8.35
C TYR A 25 2.47 -6.64 6.86
N GLY A 26 1.86 -5.87 5.97
CA GLY A 26 2.22 -5.85 4.55
C GLY A 26 3.69 -5.46 4.36
N ILE A 27 4.15 -4.44 5.10
CA ILE A 27 5.55 -4.03 5.12
C ILE A 27 6.47 -5.13 5.67
N LEU A 28 6.10 -5.80 6.76
CA LEU A 28 6.89 -6.91 7.31
C LEU A 28 7.03 -8.08 6.35
N THR A 29 6.07 -8.26 5.48
CA THR A 29 6.12 -9.33 4.47
C THR A 29 7.00 -8.96 3.29
N ILE A 30 6.93 -7.72 2.82
CA ILE A 30 7.90 -7.19 1.85
C ILE A 30 9.32 -7.37 2.41
N TYR A 31 9.50 -7.16 3.71
CA TYR A 31 10.77 -7.41 4.40
C TYR A 31 11.15 -8.90 4.46
N SER A 32 10.22 -9.80 4.72
CA SER A 32 10.46 -11.25 4.71
C SER A 32 11.01 -11.74 3.35
N LEU A 33 10.54 -11.16 2.25
CA LEU A 33 11.08 -11.41 0.90
C LEU A 33 12.49 -10.83 0.71
N TYR A 34 12.85 -9.78 1.47
CA TYR A 34 14.17 -9.15 1.42
C TYR A 34 15.25 -9.93 2.19
N ARG A 35 14.87 -10.75 3.17
CA ARG A 35 15.77 -11.48 4.08
C ARG A 35 16.70 -12.49 3.41
N PHE A 36 16.47 -12.85 2.16
CA PHE A 36 17.31 -13.83 1.46
C PHE A 36 18.68 -13.30 0.99
N GLY A 37 19.07 -12.06 1.30
CA GLY A 37 20.31 -11.45 0.83
C GLY A 37 21.19 -10.74 1.88
N LEU A 38 20.84 -10.75 3.17
CA LEU A 38 21.58 -9.99 4.17
C LEU A 38 22.70 -10.82 4.81
N THR A 39 23.89 -10.23 4.79
CA THR A 39 25.12 -10.76 5.42
C THR A 39 25.13 -10.55 6.94
N LYS A 40 25.82 -11.44 7.62
CA LYS A 40 25.94 -11.60 9.07
C LYS A 40 26.74 -10.49 9.80
N ASP A 41 26.35 -9.26 9.74
CA ASP A 41 26.84 -8.23 10.64
C ASP A 41 25.65 -7.59 11.36
N ASP A 42 25.75 -7.35 12.68
CA ASP A 42 24.73 -6.71 13.56
C ASP A 42 24.32 -5.30 13.10
N LYS A 43 24.05 -5.13 11.83
CA LYS A 43 23.81 -3.84 11.20
C LYS A 43 22.32 -3.56 11.18
N MET A 44 21.94 -2.48 11.85
CA MET A 44 20.59 -1.92 11.73
C MET A 44 20.46 -1.24 10.37
N GLU A 45 19.44 -1.61 9.62
CA GLU A 45 19.13 -0.97 8.33
C GLU A 45 17.84 -0.17 8.42
N ARG A 46 17.83 1.01 7.82
CA ARG A 46 16.61 1.82 7.66
C ARG A 46 16.02 1.62 6.29
N ILE A 47 14.78 1.14 6.28
CA ILE A 47 14.04 0.92 5.04
C ILE A 47 12.81 1.81 5.07
N ALA A 48 12.61 2.56 3.99
CA ALA A 48 11.41 3.34 3.77
C ALA A 48 10.44 2.62 2.85
N PHE A 49 9.15 2.77 3.13
CA PHE A 49 8.08 2.28 2.28
C PHE A 49 7.15 3.43 1.93
N ILE A 50 6.78 3.51 0.66
CA ILE A 50 5.82 4.46 0.12
C ILE A 50 4.68 3.66 -0.50
N ASP A 51 3.45 3.95 -0.06
CA ASP A 51 2.21 3.39 -0.61
C ASP A 51 1.42 4.53 -1.24
N LEU A 52 1.36 4.57 -2.57
CA LEU A 52 0.66 5.56 -3.37
C LEU A 52 -0.74 5.06 -3.72
N GLY A 53 -1.69 5.34 -2.85
CA GLY A 53 -3.09 4.99 -3.02
C GLY A 53 -3.89 6.02 -3.81
N SER A 54 -5.17 5.72 -4.03
CA SER A 54 -6.10 6.57 -4.81
C SER A 54 -6.47 7.87 -4.10
N ASN A 55 -6.51 7.88 -2.76
CA ASN A 55 -6.87 9.04 -1.95
C ASN A 55 -5.67 9.66 -1.23
N SER A 56 -4.77 8.83 -0.76
CA SER A 56 -3.65 9.27 0.08
C SER A 56 -2.38 8.52 -0.30
N VAL A 57 -1.25 9.15 -0.02
CA VAL A 57 0.06 8.50 -0.03
C VAL A 57 0.52 8.34 1.40
N ARG A 58 1.10 7.18 1.70
CA ARG A 58 1.70 6.86 3.00
C ARG A 58 3.19 6.71 2.86
N PHE A 59 3.90 7.18 3.86
CA PHE A 59 5.34 7.06 3.97
C PHE A 59 5.69 6.58 5.37
N VAL A 60 6.48 5.52 5.46
CA VAL A 60 6.97 5.00 6.74
C VAL A 60 8.43 4.62 6.63
N ILE A 61 9.17 4.78 7.73
CA ILE A 61 10.56 4.35 7.85
C ILE A 61 10.66 3.40 9.04
N TYR A 62 11.19 2.23 8.79
CA TYR A 62 11.55 1.26 9.82
C TYR A 62 13.06 1.11 9.89
N GLU A 63 13.53 0.94 11.11
CA GLU A 63 14.86 0.45 11.40
C GLU A 63 14.75 -1.02 11.75
N ILE A 64 15.51 -1.87 11.08
CA ILE A 64 15.37 -3.31 11.10
C ILE A 64 16.72 -3.96 11.34
N SER A 65 16.78 -4.90 12.29
CA SER A 65 17.99 -5.67 12.59
C SER A 65 18.06 -6.94 11.73
N ASP A 66 19.22 -7.52 11.63
CA ASP A 66 19.47 -8.83 11.01
C ASP A 66 18.69 -9.98 11.68
N THR A 67 18.39 -9.84 12.97
CA THR A 67 17.56 -10.80 13.73
C THR A 67 16.06 -10.68 13.44
N GLY A 68 15.65 -9.68 12.66
CA GLY A 68 14.25 -9.41 12.31
C GLY A 68 13.50 -8.57 13.34
N SER A 69 14.18 -8.02 14.36
CA SER A 69 13.60 -6.99 15.22
C SER A 69 13.46 -5.69 14.42
N TYR A 70 12.40 -4.94 14.65
CA TYR A 70 12.15 -3.70 13.93
C TYR A 70 11.59 -2.61 14.83
N ARG A 71 11.85 -1.36 14.45
CA ARG A 71 11.35 -0.17 15.13
C ARG A 71 10.84 0.83 14.11
N LEU A 72 9.65 1.38 14.33
CA LEU A 72 9.13 2.50 13.54
C LEU A 72 9.92 3.76 13.91
N ILE A 73 10.54 4.39 12.90
CA ILE A 73 11.31 5.63 13.04
C ILE A 73 10.45 6.84 12.69
N TYR A 74 9.71 6.73 11.58
CA TYR A 74 8.91 7.83 11.05
C TYR A 74 7.70 7.32 10.30
N GLN A 75 6.59 8.06 10.38
CA GLN A 75 5.43 7.82 9.51
C GLN A 75 4.72 9.12 9.16
N GLU A 76 4.21 9.18 7.95
CA GLU A 76 3.41 10.29 7.45
C GLU A 76 2.35 9.79 6.47
N LYS A 77 1.19 10.48 6.44
CA LYS A 77 0.10 10.21 5.50
C LYS A 77 -0.41 11.53 4.95
N ASN A 78 -0.33 11.72 3.65
CA ASN A 78 -0.82 12.91 2.95
C ASN A 78 -2.02 12.58 2.07
N SER A 79 -3.07 13.41 2.17
CA SER A 79 -4.23 13.30 1.30
C SER A 79 -3.92 13.98 -0.03
N ILE A 80 -3.72 13.19 -1.08
CA ILE A 80 -3.35 13.65 -2.42
C ILE A 80 -4.51 13.62 -3.41
N ARG A 81 -5.56 12.81 -3.09
CA ARG A 81 -6.74 12.62 -3.94
C ARG A 81 -6.36 12.32 -5.40
N LEU A 82 -5.47 11.33 -5.59
CA LEU A 82 -4.90 11.03 -6.91
C LEU A 82 -5.96 10.67 -7.95
N SER A 83 -7.05 9.99 -7.53
CA SER A 83 -8.16 9.62 -8.40
C SER A 83 -9.23 10.72 -8.57
N GLU A 84 -8.99 11.95 -8.07
CA GLU A 84 -9.94 13.06 -8.21
C GLU A 84 -10.19 13.40 -9.69
N ASN A 85 -11.47 13.42 -10.08
CA ASN A 85 -11.92 13.71 -11.47
C ASN A 85 -11.36 12.75 -12.55
N MET A 86 -10.91 11.57 -12.16
CA MET A 86 -10.31 10.59 -13.06
C MET A 86 -11.37 9.80 -13.85
N TRP A 87 -12.54 9.59 -13.29
CA TRP A 87 -13.50 8.56 -13.75
C TRP A 87 -14.17 8.86 -15.08
N GLY A 88 -14.29 10.13 -15.48
CA GLY A 88 -14.94 10.52 -16.75
C GLY A 88 -14.13 10.12 -18.00
N ASN A 89 -12.81 10.17 -17.93
CA ASN A 89 -11.93 9.87 -19.07
C ASN A 89 -10.89 8.78 -18.75
N HIS A 90 -10.90 8.25 -17.54
CA HIS A 90 -9.92 7.29 -17.01
C HIS A 90 -8.46 7.81 -17.08
N LYS A 91 -8.24 9.08 -16.75
CA LYS A 91 -6.91 9.68 -16.68
C LYS A 91 -6.70 10.40 -15.36
N LEU A 92 -5.50 10.25 -14.80
CA LEU A 92 -5.04 11.09 -13.70
C LEU A 92 -4.98 12.55 -14.19
N THR A 93 -5.46 13.47 -13.36
CA THR A 93 -5.42 14.90 -13.68
C THR A 93 -4.07 15.51 -13.32
N GLU A 94 -3.61 16.51 -14.07
CA GLU A 94 -2.34 17.20 -13.76
C GLU A 94 -2.29 17.75 -12.32
N PRO A 95 -3.34 18.40 -11.78
CA PRO A 95 -3.30 18.87 -10.39
C PRO A 95 -3.12 17.72 -9.38
N ALA A 96 -3.75 16.55 -9.61
CA ALA A 96 -3.62 15.39 -8.75
C ALA A 96 -2.22 14.77 -8.83
N MET A 97 -1.67 14.63 -10.03
CA MET A 97 -0.31 14.15 -10.24
C MET A 97 0.72 15.09 -9.57
N ASN A 98 0.54 16.41 -9.70
CA ASN A 98 1.43 17.37 -9.05
C ASN A 98 1.39 17.29 -7.52
N ARG A 99 0.20 17.11 -6.91
CA ARG A 99 0.11 16.91 -5.45
C ARG A 99 0.87 15.65 -5.01
N ALA A 100 0.75 14.57 -5.79
CA ALA A 100 1.49 13.34 -5.51
C ALA A 100 3.01 13.56 -5.64
N LEU A 101 3.47 14.20 -6.72
CA LEU A 101 4.89 14.48 -6.94
C LEU A 101 5.50 15.31 -5.80
N VAL A 102 4.81 16.36 -5.34
CA VAL A 102 5.28 17.19 -4.21
C VAL A 102 5.45 16.33 -2.95
N SER A 103 4.50 15.45 -2.65
CA SER A 103 4.61 14.55 -1.49
C SER A 103 5.76 13.56 -1.67
N LEU A 104 5.91 12.95 -2.85
CA LEU A 104 6.97 11.99 -3.13
C LEU A 104 8.37 12.63 -3.05
N GLN A 105 8.54 13.85 -3.57
CA GLN A 105 9.78 14.61 -3.44
C GLN A 105 10.13 14.88 -1.98
N SER A 106 9.13 15.29 -1.16
CA SER A 106 9.31 15.50 0.28
C SER A 106 9.77 14.20 0.97
N TYR A 107 9.18 13.06 0.62
CA TYR A 107 9.54 11.76 1.19
C TYR A 107 10.96 11.32 0.82
N VAL A 108 11.39 11.57 -0.41
CA VAL A 108 12.78 11.31 -0.82
C VAL A 108 13.77 12.16 -0.02
N HIS A 109 13.45 13.45 0.19
CA HIS A 109 14.27 14.33 1.01
C HIS A 109 14.33 13.86 2.47
N MET A 110 13.18 13.47 3.03
CA MET A 110 13.09 12.93 4.40
C MET A 110 13.86 11.63 4.55
N ALA A 111 13.73 10.71 3.59
CA ALA A 111 14.47 9.45 3.58
C ALA A 111 15.98 9.69 3.57
N LYS A 112 16.45 10.66 2.77
CA LYS A 112 17.86 11.06 2.73
C LYS A 112 18.32 11.68 4.06
N ALA A 113 17.52 12.57 4.65
CA ALA A 113 17.83 13.23 5.91
C ALA A 113 17.89 12.25 7.09
N LEU A 114 17.09 11.16 7.03
CA LEU A 114 17.06 10.11 8.04
C LEU A 114 17.96 8.91 7.69
N GLU A 115 18.86 9.08 6.72
CA GLU A 115 19.87 8.08 6.33
C GLU A 115 19.25 6.70 5.99
N VAL A 116 18.15 6.71 5.23
CA VAL A 116 17.47 5.50 4.77
C VAL A 116 18.34 4.76 3.75
N ASN A 117 18.54 3.47 3.97
CA ASN A 117 19.37 2.61 3.12
C ASN A 117 18.68 2.24 1.81
N SER A 118 17.37 2.04 1.85
CA SER A 118 16.58 1.71 0.66
C SER A 118 15.13 2.20 0.76
N ILE A 119 14.53 2.51 -0.40
CA ILE A 119 13.13 2.91 -0.51
C ILE A 119 12.40 1.90 -1.38
N LYS A 120 11.26 1.42 -0.92
CA LYS A 120 10.30 0.64 -1.68
C LYS A 120 9.05 1.48 -1.88
N ALA A 121 8.69 1.71 -3.13
CA ALA A 121 7.53 2.53 -3.49
C ALA A 121 6.58 1.72 -4.36
N VAL A 122 5.32 1.63 -3.94
CA VAL A 122 4.26 0.97 -4.70
C VAL A 122 3.14 1.94 -5.02
N ALA A 123 2.50 1.72 -6.16
CA ALA A 123 1.27 2.39 -6.57
C ALA A 123 0.18 1.35 -6.78
N THR A 124 -1.06 1.72 -6.49
CA THR A 124 -2.20 0.81 -6.53
C THR A 124 -3.26 1.26 -7.53
N ALA A 125 -4.52 1.03 -7.26
CA ALA A 125 -5.63 1.11 -8.20
C ALA A 125 -5.71 2.40 -9.03
N ALA A 126 -5.46 3.60 -8.47
CA ALA A 126 -5.58 4.83 -9.25
C ALA A 126 -4.59 4.89 -10.42
N VAL A 127 -3.35 4.48 -10.19
CA VAL A 127 -2.31 4.43 -11.23
C VAL A 127 -2.59 3.27 -12.19
N ARG A 128 -2.89 2.10 -11.65
CA ARG A 128 -3.17 0.88 -12.42
C ARG A 128 -4.34 1.03 -13.41
N LEU A 129 -5.40 1.74 -13.01
CA LEU A 129 -6.60 1.93 -13.83
C LEU A 129 -6.54 3.15 -14.75
N ALA A 130 -5.54 4.00 -14.60
CA ALA A 130 -5.41 5.21 -15.40
C ALA A 130 -4.75 4.94 -16.74
N LYS A 131 -5.31 5.48 -17.83
CA LYS A 131 -4.73 5.40 -19.18
C LYS A 131 -3.36 6.08 -19.29
N ASN A 132 -3.05 7.03 -18.42
CA ASN A 132 -1.77 7.72 -18.30
C ASN A 132 -1.00 7.31 -17.03
N GLY A 133 -1.28 6.11 -16.50
CA GLY A 133 -0.61 5.60 -15.31
C GLY A 133 0.88 5.37 -15.55
N ASP A 134 1.25 4.75 -16.66
CA ASP A 134 2.65 4.49 -17.02
C ASP A 134 3.43 5.79 -17.23
N ASP A 135 2.85 6.77 -17.93
CA ASP A 135 3.45 8.11 -18.11
C ASP A 135 3.69 8.80 -16.76
N PHE A 136 2.77 8.59 -15.80
CA PHE A 136 2.93 9.13 -14.46
C PHE A 136 4.05 8.41 -13.69
N VAL A 137 4.17 7.09 -13.78
CA VAL A 137 5.27 6.32 -13.18
C VAL A 137 6.63 6.79 -13.72
N GLU A 138 6.74 6.98 -15.04
CA GLU A 138 7.95 7.53 -15.66
C GLU A 138 8.25 8.95 -15.18
N THR A 139 7.22 9.77 -15.01
CA THR A 139 7.36 11.12 -14.48
C THR A 139 7.87 11.09 -13.03
N VAL A 140 7.33 10.22 -12.18
CA VAL A 140 7.82 10.02 -10.80
C VAL A 140 9.30 9.65 -10.83
N LYS A 141 9.70 8.69 -11.67
CA LYS A 141 11.11 8.28 -11.79
C LYS A 141 12.02 9.45 -12.18
N ARG A 142 11.61 10.21 -13.18
CA ARG A 142 12.37 11.37 -13.68
C ARG A 142 12.51 12.49 -12.63
N GLU A 143 11.42 12.81 -11.94
CA GLU A 143 11.36 13.96 -11.03
C GLU A 143 11.87 13.66 -9.61
N THR A 144 11.83 12.39 -9.18
CA THR A 144 12.15 12.01 -7.79
C THR A 144 13.27 10.98 -7.67
N GLY A 145 13.57 10.27 -8.75
CA GLY A 145 14.49 9.13 -8.75
C GLY A 145 13.90 7.84 -8.18
N LEU A 146 12.63 7.84 -7.72
CA LEU A 146 11.97 6.67 -7.17
C LEU A 146 11.61 5.65 -8.25
N ASP A 147 11.87 4.39 -7.97
CA ASP A 147 11.30 3.27 -8.71
C ASP A 147 9.92 2.96 -8.11
N LEU A 148 8.87 3.51 -8.75
CA LEU A 148 7.49 3.31 -8.33
C LEU A 148 6.92 2.09 -9.05
N GLU A 149 6.68 1.00 -8.31
CA GLU A 149 6.10 -0.24 -8.84
C GLU A 149 4.57 -0.16 -8.81
N CYS A 150 3.91 -0.26 -9.96
CA CYS A 150 2.46 -0.38 -10.02
C CYS A 150 2.06 -1.85 -9.83
N ILE A 151 1.60 -2.20 -8.62
CA ILE A 151 1.25 -3.58 -8.27
C ILE A 151 -0.11 -3.98 -8.82
N SER A 152 -0.28 -5.28 -9.11
CA SER A 152 -1.56 -5.85 -9.52
C SER A 152 -2.56 -5.89 -8.35
N GLY A 153 -3.87 -5.99 -8.65
CA GLY A 153 -4.88 -6.16 -7.61
C GLY A 153 -4.73 -7.49 -6.85
N GLU A 154 -4.20 -8.53 -7.50
CA GLU A 154 -3.89 -9.80 -6.84
C GLU A 154 -2.74 -9.66 -5.84
N GLU A 155 -1.70 -8.92 -6.21
CA GLU A 155 -0.59 -8.63 -5.28
C GLU A 155 -1.04 -7.72 -4.14
N GLU A 156 -1.90 -6.73 -4.41
CA GLU A 156 -2.52 -5.88 -3.38
C GLU A 156 -3.33 -6.74 -2.37
N ALA A 157 -4.17 -7.67 -2.87
CA ALA A 157 -4.90 -8.62 -2.03
C ALA A 157 -3.97 -9.53 -1.22
N ARG A 158 -2.88 -10.02 -1.83
CA ARG A 158 -1.87 -10.84 -1.17
C ARG A 158 -1.17 -10.09 -0.04
N LEU A 159 -0.78 -8.85 -0.26
CA LEU A 159 -0.17 -8.00 0.76
C LEU A 159 -1.15 -7.70 1.90
N GLY A 160 -2.42 -7.42 1.58
CA GLY A 160 -3.49 -7.26 2.56
C GLY A 160 -3.68 -8.51 3.44
N PHE A 161 -3.71 -9.72 2.82
CA PHE A 161 -3.76 -10.99 3.55
C PHE A 161 -2.59 -11.12 4.53
N LEU A 162 -1.37 -10.86 4.07
CA LEU A 162 -0.18 -10.98 4.91
C LEU A 162 -0.22 -9.99 6.09
N GLY A 163 -0.81 -8.81 5.88
CA GLY A 163 -1.06 -7.85 6.95
C GLY A 163 -2.02 -8.37 8.03
N VAL A 164 -3.00 -9.18 7.64
CA VAL A 164 -4.08 -9.64 8.53
C VAL A 164 -3.75 -10.97 9.21
N ILE A 165 -3.15 -11.92 8.50
CA ILE A 165 -3.02 -13.32 8.93
C ILE A 165 -2.31 -13.49 10.29
N ASN A 166 -1.39 -12.60 10.64
CA ASN A 166 -0.66 -12.63 11.90
C ASN A 166 -1.37 -11.86 13.04
N THR A 167 -2.45 -11.15 12.75
CA THR A 167 -3.21 -10.37 13.75
C THR A 167 -4.40 -11.13 14.31
N ILE A 168 -4.85 -12.18 13.62
CA ILE A 168 -6.05 -12.95 13.99
C ILE A 168 -5.73 -14.42 14.12
N GLY A 169 -6.41 -15.09 15.06
CA GLY A 169 -6.26 -16.52 15.32
C GLY A 169 -7.18 -17.42 14.49
N LEU A 170 -8.03 -16.86 13.63
CA LEU A 170 -8.98 -17.62 12.81
C LEU A 170 -8.26 -18.42 11.71
N LYS A 171 -8.79 -19.58 11.36
CA LYS A 171 -8.29 -20.42 10.27
C LYS A 171 -9.00 -20.12 8.95
N ASP A 172 -10.30 -19.86 9.02
CA ASP A 172 -11.18 -19.66 7.87
C ASP A 172 -11.91 -18.33 8.02
N PHE A 173 -11.73 -17.41 7.04
CA PHE A 173 -12.33 -16.08 7.07
C PHE A 173 -12.28 -15.43 5.68
N VAL A 174 -12.98 -14.34 5.53
CA VAL A 174 -12.92 -13.49 4.33
C VAL A 174 -12.40 -12.11 4.74
N ILE A 175 -11.47 -11.59 3.95
CA ILE A 175 -10.99 -10.20 4.05
C ILE A 175 -11.71 -9.37 3.01
N PHE A 176 -12.27 -8.24 3.42
CA PHE A 176 -12.74 -7.16 2.54
C PHE A 176 -11.87 -5.94 2.80
N ASP A 177 -11.07 -5.57 1.81
CA ASP A 177 -10.28 -4.33 1.84
C ASP A 177 -10.92 -3.32 0.89
N LEU A 178 -11.67 -2.38 1.45
CA LEU A 178 -12.34 -1.33 0.68
C LEU A 178 -11.43 -0.13 0.52
N GLY A 179 -10.74 -0.05 -0.61
CA GLY A 179 -9.90 1.07 -1.00
C GLY A 179 -10.68 2.25 -1.58
N GLY A 180 -9.93 3.24 -2.07
CA GLY A 180 -10.53 4.41 -2.75
C GLY A 180 -11.05 4.08 -4.14
N ALA A 181 -10.32 3.30 -4.92
CA ALA A 181 -10.61 2.99 -6.32
C ALA A 181 -10.82 1.50 -6.60
N SER A 182 -10.45 0.63 -5.67
CA SER A 182 -10.65 -0.81 -5.76
C SER A 182 -11.16 -1.38 -4.44
N THR A 183 -11.62 -2.63 -4.51
CA THR A 183 -11.98 -3.44 -3.35
C THR A 183 -11.39 -4.83 -3.56
N GLU A 184 -10.54 -5.24 -2.64
CA GLU A 184 -9.94 -6.57 -2.63
C GLU A 184 -10.76 -7.49 -1.71
N ILE A 185 -11.14 -8.66 -2.23
CA ILE A 185 -11.84 -9.69 -1.47
C ILE A 185 -10.97 -10.94 -1.48
N THR A 186 -10.59 -11.42 -0.30
CA THR A 186 -9.73 -12.59 -0.15
C THR A 186 -10.38 -13.64 0.74
N LEU A 187 -10.63 -14.81 0.16
CA LEU A 187 -11.09 -15.99 0.90
C LEU A 187 -9.89 -16.74 1.47
N VAL A 188 -9.87 -16.91 2.78
CA VAL A 188 -8.83 -17.62 3.50
C VAL A 188 -9.38 -18.91 4.07
N ARG A 189 -8.69 -20.03 3.79
CA ARG A 189 -8.96 -21.36 4.34
C ARG A 189 -7.69 -21.95 4.93
N ASN A 190 -7.80 -22.54 6.11
CA ASN A 190 -6.64 -23.11 6.82
C ASN A 190 -5.44 -22.14 6.89
N ARG A 191 -5.71 -20.84 7.05
CA ARG A 191 -4.70 -19.76 7.09
C ARG A 191 -3.91 -19.59 5.79
N GLN A 192 -4.47 -19.96 4.65
CA GLN A 192 -3.91 -19.78 3.31
C GLN A 192 -4.93 -19.12 2.40
N ILE A 193 -4.49 -18.35 1.43
CA ILE A 193 -5.36 -17.80 0.39
C ILE A 193 -5.89 -18.96 -0.44
N GLU A 194 -7.20 -19.13 -0.45
CA GLU A 194 -7.88 -20.06 -1.36
C GLU A 194 -8.23 -19.34 -2.66
N GLN A 195 -8.74 -18.11 -2.55
CA GLN A 195 -9.12 -17.30 -3.70
C GLN A 195 -9.03 -15.83 -3.34
N SER A 196 -8.65 -14.99 -4.31
CA SER A 196 -8.72 -13.54 -4.19
C SER A 196 -9.23 -12.90 -5.48
N VAL A 197 -9.87 -11.74 -5.33
CA VAL A 197 -10.31 -10.90 -6.45
C VAL A 197 -10.15 -9.44 -6.08
N SER A 198 -9.72 -8.63 -7.05
CA SER A 198 -9.73 -7.18 -6.97
C SER A 198 -10.79 -6.63 -7.92
N LEU A 199 -11.74 -5.90 -7.37
CA LEU A 199 -12.80 -5.24 -8.11
C LEU A 199 -12.45 -3.76 -8.32
N PRO A 200 -12.63 -3.19 -9.52
CA PRO A 200 -12.35 -1.77 -9.78
C PRO A 200 -13.49 -0.87 -9.23
N ILE A 201 -13.89 -1.12 -7.99
CA ILE A 201 -14.95 -0.43 -7.27
C ILE A 201 -14.43 -0.10 -5.88
N GLY A 202 -14.38 1.17 -5.52
CA GLY A 202 -13.94 1.64 -4.22
C GLY A 202 -14.79 2.82 -3.73
N ALA A 203 -14.49 3.32 -2.54
CA ALA A 203 -15.28 4.39 -1.92
C ALA A 203 -15.37 5.66 -2.79
N LEU A 204 -14.29 6.03 -3.48
CA LEU A 204 -14.25 7.22 -4.34
C LEU A 204 -14.90 6.99 -5.69
N THR A 205 -14.81 5.78 -6.26
CA THR A 205 -15.50 5.45 -7.52
C THR A 205 -17.01 5.48 -7.35
N LEU A 206 -17.52 4.92 -6.25
CA LEU A 206 -18.94 4.92 -5.95
C LEU A 206 -19.48 6.34 -5.72
N THR A 207 -18.76 7.16 -4.96
CA THR A 207 -19.17 8.55 -4.71
C THR A 207 -19.21 9.37 -6.00
N GLY A 208 -18.22 9.19 -6.89
CA GLY A 208 -18.16 9.92 -8.17
C GLY A 208 -19.19 9.46 -9.21
N THR A 209 -19.77 8.27 -9.04
CA THR A 209 -20.78 7.73 -9.97
C THR A 209 -22.21 8.16 -9.60
N TYR A 210 -22.47 8.47 -8.33
CA TYR A 210 -23.79 8.76 -7.80
C TYR A 210 -23.99 10.23 -7.35
N GLN A 211 -23.09 11.13 -7.71
CA GLN A 211 -23.26 12.59 -7.62
C GLN A 211 -23.63 13.17 -8.99
#